data_d41043531237c94d360fafbd65bc9d66
#
_entry.id   d41043531237c94d360fafbd65bc9d66
#
_cell.length_a   1.000
_cell.length_b   1.000
_cell.length_c   1.000
_cell.angle_alpha   90.00
_cell.angle_beta   90.00
_cell.angle_gamma   90.00
#
_symmetry.space_group_name_H-M   'P 1'
#
loop_
_entity.id
_entity.type
_entity.pdbx_description
1 polymer ?
#
loop_
_entity_poly.entity_id
_entity_poly.type
_entity_poly.pdbx_seq_one_letter_code
_entity_poly.pdbx_strand_id
1 'polypeptide(L)'
;MKKFMFVNRKAPYGTIYALESLEVVLIGAAFEQDVSLAFLDDGVFQLTRGQNTDAIGVKNFSPTFRALGDYEVTKLYVERESLEERGLSEGDLQEITYEDEDDDWEEKPSIRVVSRAEMAEIMADQDVVLSF
;
A
#
# COMPACT_ATOMS: atom_id res chain seq x y z
N MET A 1 12.20 17.81 -0.28
CA MET A 1 11.42 16.59 -0.56
C MET A 1 10.00 16.76 -0.08
N LYS A 2 9.03 16.55 -0.95
CA LYS A 2 7.61 16.62 -0.58
C LYS A 2 7.11 15.24 -0.15
N LYS A 3 6.14 15.23 0.75
CA LYS A 3 5.44 14.03 1.23
C LYS A 3 4.20 13.80 0.39
N PHE A 4 4.20 12.72 -0.38
CA PHE A 4 3.07 12.28 -1.19
C PHE A 4 2.44 11.04 -0.60
N MET A 5 1.11 11.03 -0.48
CA MET A 5 0.36 9.85 -0.10
C MET A 5 -0.60 9.45 -1.21
N PHE A 6 -0.57 8.18 -1.60
CA PHE A 6 -1.51 7.61 -2.55
C PHE A 6 -2.51 6.75 -1.80
N VAL A 7 -3.77 7.18 -1.81
CA VAL A 7 -4.85 6.50 -1.08
C VAL A 7 -5.56 5.54 -2.02
N ASN A 8 -5.53 4.26 -1.68
CA ASN A 8 -6.12 3.18 -2.46
C ASN A 8 -7.40 2.71 -1.78
N ARG A 9 -8.55 2.99 -2.41
CA ARG A 9 -9.87 2.69 -1.87
C ARG A 9 -10.64 1.67 -2.68
N LYS A 10 -10.13 1.23 -3.82
CA LYS A 10 -10.81 0.33 -4.75
C LYS A 10 -10.25 -1.08 -4.65
N ALA A 11 -11.10 -2.07 -4.93
CA ALA A 11 -10.67 -3.44 -5.05
C ALA A 11 -9.59 -3.58 -6.14
N PRO A 12 -8.69 -4.58 -6.04
CA PRO A 12 -7.58 -4.71 -6.98
C PRO A 12 -8.02 -5.04 -8.41
N TYR A 13 -9.18 -5.66 -8.57
CA TYR A 13 -9.68 -6.10 -9.87
C TYR A 13 -11.10 -5.60 -10.10
N GLY A 14 -11.50 -5.53 -11.35
CA GLY A 14 -12.80 -4.99 -11.77
C GLY A 14 -12.76 -3.52 -12.17
N THR A 15 -11.68 -2.81 -11.83
CA THR A 15 -11.36 -1.44 -12.27
C THR A 15 -9.87 -1.33 -12.52
N ILE A 16 -9.44 -0.23 -13.16
CA ILE A 16 -8.03 0.04 -13.42
C ILE A 16 -7.38 0.89 -12.31
N TYR A 17 -8.13 1.35 -11.33
CA TYR A 17 -7.64 2.32 -10.33
C TYR A 17 -6.48 1.80 -9.51
N ALA A 18 -6.50 0.53 -9.09
CA ALA A 18 -5.42 -0.05 -8.30
C ALA A 18 -4.11 -0.11 -9.10
N LEU A 19 -4.18 -0.50 -10.37
CA LEU A 19 -3.00 -0.55 -11.25
C LEU A 19 -2.48 0.84 -11.55
N GLU A 20 -3.35 1.80 -11.83
CA GLU A 20 -2.97 3.20 -12.04
C GLU A 20 -2.24 3.78 -10.82
N SER A 21 -2.77 3.51 -9.61
CA SER A 21 -2.13 3.97 -8.38
C SER A 21 -0.70 3.43 -8.27
N LEU A 22 -0.52 2.14 -8.50
CA LEU A 22 0.80 1.51 -8.43
C LEU A 22 1.78 2.11 -9.43
N GLU A 23 1.35 2.36 -10.66
CA GLU A 23 2.18 2.99 -11.69
C GLU A 23 2.60 4.40 -11.30
N VAL A 24 1.67 5.20 -10.76
CA VAL A 24 1.96 6.57 -10.30
C VAL A 24 2.92 6.57 -9.12
N VAL A 25 2.78 5.60 -8.19
CA VAL A 25 3.69 5.43 -7.06
C VAL A 25 5.12 5.19 -7.54
N LEU A 26 5.31 4.32 -8.52
CA LEU A 26 6.64 4.03 -9.06
C LEU A 26 7.25 5.26 -9.74
N ILE A 27 6.44 6.06 -10.42
CA ILE A 27 6.89 7.34 -11.01
C ILE A 27 7.30 8.32 -9.91
N GLY A 28 6.48 8.46 -8.87
CA GLY A 28 6.79 9.34 -7.74
C GLY A 28 8.07 8.96 -7.03
N ALA A 29 8.29 7.67 -6.81
CA ALA A 29 9.52 7.15 -6.21
C ALA A 29 10.75 7.47 -7.08
N ALA A 30 10.62 7.40 -8.40
CA ALA A 30 11.70 7.72 -9.33
C ALA A 30 12.14 9.20 -9.26
N PHE A 31 11.27 10.09 -8.79
CA PHE A 31 11.60 11.50 -8.57
C PHE A 31 12.07 11.80 -7.14
N GLU A 32 12.42 10.77 -6.38
CA GLU A 32 12.99 10.89 -5.03
C GLU A 32 12.09 11.64 -4.03
N GLN A 33 10.77 11.53 -4.16
CA GLN A 33 9.83 12.09 -3.21
C GLN A 33 9.62 11.12 -2.04
N ASP A 34 9.16 11.65 -0.89
CA ASP A 34 8.75 10.80 0.24
C ASP A 34 7.34 10.25 -0.03
N VAL A 35 7.29 9.04 -0.56
CA VAL A 35 6.06 8.39 -1.02
C VAL A 35 5.56 7.39 0.02
N SER A 36 4.26 7.48 0.34
CA SER A 36 3.56 6.49 1.15
C SER A 36 2.27 6.05 0.47
N LEU A 37 1.77 4.88 0.86
CA LEU A 37 0.48 4.38 0.40
C LEU A 37 -0.43 4.16 1.61
N ALA A 38 -1.72 4.45 1.43
CA ALA A 38 -2.75 4.14 2.40
C ALA A 38 -3.81 3.25 1.74
N PHE A 39 -4.24 2.23 2.45
CA PHE A 39 -5.23 1.27 1.98
C PHE A 39 -6.45 1.34 2.87
N LEU A 40 -7.56 1.81 2.31
CA LEU A 40 -8.84 2.00 2.98
C LEU A 40 -9.94 1.28 2.23
N ASP A 41 -11.05 1.01 2.89
CA ASP A 41 -12.23 0.42 2.27
C ASP A 41 -11.83 -0.85 1.49
N ASP A 42 -12.30 -1.01 0.26
CA ASP A 42 -11.96 -2.16 -0.58
C ASP A 42 -10.50 -2.19 -1.02
N GLY A 43 -9.78 -1.08 -0.86
CA GLY A 43 -8.35 -1.03 -1.15
C GLY A 43 -7.52 -2.01 -0.34
N VAL A 44 -7.99 -2.40 0.86
CA VAL A 44 -7.27 -3.37 1.70
C VAL A 44 -7.12 -4.73 1.01
N PHE A 45 -8.03 -5.09 0.11
CA PHE A 45 -7.93 -6.33 -0.66
C PHE A 45 -6.71 -6.36 -1.59
N GLN A 46 -6.13 -5.22 -1.92
CA GLN A 46 -4.94 -5.16 -2.78
C GLN A 46 -3.73 -5.86 -2.13
N LEU A 47 -3.70 -5.92 -0.81
CA LEU A 47 -2.59 -6.50 -0.05
C LEU A 47 -2.88 -7.91 0.48
N THR A 48 -4.03 -8.50 0.17
CA THR A 48 -4.37 -9.84 0.65
C THR A 48 -3.52 -10.90 -0.03
N ARG A 49 -3.26 -12.00 0.69
CA ARG A 49 -2.52 -13.15 0.19
C ARG A 49 -3.35 -13.99 -0.78
N GLY A 50 -2.65 -14.77 -1.60
CA GLY A 50 -3.27 -15.83 -2.37
C GLY A 50 -4.24 -15.38 -3.45
N GLN A 51 -4.09 -14.18 -3.98
CA GLN A 51 -4.92 -13.69 -5.07
C GLN A 51 -4.73 -14.54 -6.33
N ASN A 52 -5.84 -14.94 -6.93
CA ASN A 52 -5.85 -15.71 -8.16
C ASN A 52 -6.71 -15.00 -9.21
N THR A 53 -6.10 -14.60 -10.31
CA THR A 53 -6.76 -13.87 -11.40
C THR A 53 -6.99 -14.69 -12.65
N ASP A 54 -6.70 -15.98 -12.64
CA ASP A 54 -6.82 -16.87 -13.81
C ASP A 54 -8.24 -16.88 -14.35
N ALA A 55 -9.23 -16.88 -13.45
CA ALA A 55 -10.64 -16.92 -13.83
C ALA A 55 -11.14 -15.67 -14.55
N ILE A 56 -10.50 -14.52 -14.36
CA ILE A 56 -10.88 -13.25 -15.01
C ILE A 56 -9.91 -12.81 -16.09
N GLY A 57 -8.85 -13.60 -16.32
CA GLY A 57 -7.93 -13.39 -17.43
C GLY A 57 -7.03 -12.16 -17.31
N VAL A 58 -6.87 -11.58 -16.13
CA VAL A 58 -5.99 -10.43 -15.91
C VAL A 58 -4.74 -10.84 -15.15
N LYS A 59 -3.67 -10.07 -15.32
CA LYS A 59 -2.42 -10.31 -14.62
C LYS A 59 -2.59 -10.02 -13.12
N ASN A 60 -2.14 -10.92 -12.27
CA ASN A 60 -2.05 -10.68 -10.84
C ASN A 60 -0.88 -9.74 -10.57
N PHE A 61 -1.16 -8.48 -10.26
CA PHE A 61 -0.13 -7.49 -9.96
C PHE A 61 0.16 -7.32 -8.47
N SER A 62 -0.61 -7.97 -7.58
CA SER A 62 -0.41 -7.80 -6.14
C SER A 62 1.00 -8.16 -5.66
N PRO A 63 1.71 -9.18 -6.21
CA PRO A 63 3.10 -9.43 -5.82
C PRO A 63 4.06 -8.28 -6.11
N THR A 64 3.71 -7.36 -7.00
CA THR A 64 4.53 -6.19 -7.34
C THR A 64 4.72 -5.27 -6.12
N PHE A 65 3.77 -5.26 -5.19
CA PHE A 65 3.90 -4.50 -3.95
C PHE A 65 5.12 -4.92 -3.12
N ARG A 66 5.54 -6.17 -3.23
CA ARG A 66 6.71 -6.69 -2.51
C ARG A 66 8.02 -6.05 -2.96
N ALA A 67 8.05 -5.54 -4.17
CA ALA A 67 9.25 -4.90 -4.73
C ALA A 67 9.37 -3.42 -4.36
N LEU A 68 8.36 -2.83 -3.74
CA LEU A 68 8.34 -1.39 -3.44
C LEU A 68 9.48 -0.93 -2.54
N GLY A 69 9.94 -1.80 -1.63
CA GLY A 69 11.08 -1.49 -0.77
C GLY A 69 12.36 -1.18 -1.54
N ASP A 70 12.55 -1.82 -2.70
CA ASP A 70 13.71 -1.59 -3.57
C ASP A 70 13.68 -0.20 -4.21
N TYR A 71 12.50 0.43 -4.24
CA TYR A 71 12.29 1.80 -4.72
C TYR A 71 12.17 2.81 -3.56
N GLU A 72 12.56 2.39 -2.35
CA GLU A 72 12.47 3.20 -1.12
C GLU A 72 11.03 3.56 -0.70
N VAL A 73 10.04 2.82 -1.18
CA VAL A 73 8.64 2.95 -0.76
C VAL A 73 8.40 1.94 0.37
N THR A 74 8.56 2.39 1.61
CA THR A 74 8.55 1.51 2.80
C THR A 74 7.38 1.80 3.75
N LYS A 75 6.48 2.73 3.41
CA LYS A 75 5.37 3.15 4.24
C LYS A 75 4.06 2.75 3.60
N LEU A 76 3.56 1.58 3.98
CA LEU A 76 2.27 1.04 3.53
C LEU A 76 1.33 1.00 4.73
N TYR A 77 0.41 1.97 4.82
CA TYR A 77 -0.54 2.06 5.92
C TYR A 77 -1.85 1.38 5.57
N VAL A 78 -2.36 0.56 6.47
CA VAL A 78 -3.64 -0.14 6.31
C VAL A 78 -4.58 0.26 7.44
N GLU A 79 -5.80 0.69 7.10
CA GLU A 79 -6.80 1.06 8.10
C GLU A 79 -7.39 -0.20 8.74
N ARG A 80 -7.25 -0.30 10.07
CA ARG A 80 -7.72 -1.44 10.85
C ARG A 80 -9.24 -1.65 10.71
N GLU A 81 -10.01 -0.60 10.80
CA GLU A 81 -11.47 -0.67 10.71
C GLU A 81 -11.94 -1.18 9.36
N SER A 82 -11.24 -0.84 8.27
CA SER A 82 -11.55 -1.38 6.95
C SER A 82 -11.32 -2.89 6.87
N LEU A 83 -10.28 -3.40 7.54
CA LEU A 83 -10.05 -4.84 7.66
C LEU A 83 -11.19 -5.52 8.44
N GLU A 84 -11.51 -4.99 9.61
CA GLU A 84 -12.53 -5.55 10.51
C GLU A 84 -13.91 -5.60 9.84
N GLU A 85 -14.30 -4.54 9.14
CA GLU A 85 -15.57 -4.45 8.42
C GLU A 85 -15.69 -5.51 7.32
N ARG A 86 -14.58 -6.04 6.83
CA ARG A 86 -14.51 -7.04 5.76
C ARG A 86 -14.15 -8.44 6.26
N GLY A 87 -14.10 -8.62 7.58
CA GLY A 87 -13.77 -9.91 8.18
C GLY A 87 -12.31 -10.33 7.98
N LEU A 88 -11.42 -9.37 7.75
CA LEU A 88 -10.00 -9.61 7.55
C LEU A 88 -9.19 -9.29 8.80
N SER A 89 -8.03 -9.92 8.92
CA SER A 89 -7.04 -9.65 9.95
C SER A 89 -5.68 -9.36 9.32
N GLU A 90 -4.71 -8.91 10.12
CA GLU A 90 -3.33 -8.71 9.64
C GLU A 90 -2.74 -9.98 9.02
N GLY A 91 -3.10 -11.16 9.55
CA GLY A 91 -2.62 -12.44 9.03
C GLY A 91 -3.06 -12.75 7.61
N ASP A 92 -4.11 -12.09 7.11
CA ASP A 92 -4.60 -12.25 5.74
C ASP A 92 -3.83 -11.40 4.73
N LEU A 93 -2.96 -10.52 5.19
CA LEU A 93 -2.16 -9.64 4.34
C LEU A 93 -0.84 -10.28 3.93
N GLN A 94 -0.30 -9.85 2.79
CA GLN A 94 1.03 -10.26 2.34
C GLN A 94 2.10 -9.79 3.33
N GLU A 95 3.18 -10.54 3.44
CA GLU A 95 4.36 -10.07 4.15
C GLU A 95 5.22 -9.26 3.20
N ILE A 96 5.27 -7.95 3.43
CA ILE A 96 6.08 -7.02 2.66
C ILE A 96 7.09 -6.41 3.61
N THR A 97 8.37 -6.59 3.32
CA THR A 97 9.46 -6.15 4.18
C THR A 97 10.46 -5.32 3.38
N TYR A 98 11.29 -4.59 4.10
CA TYR A 98 12.41 -3.84 3.54
C TYR A 98 13.60 -3.94 4.48
N GLU A 99 14.80 -3.72 3.95
CA GLU A 99 16.02 -3.65 4.75
C GLU A 99 16.29 -2.20 5.14
N ASP A 100 16.37 -1.93 6.45
CA ASP A 100 16.57 -0.57 6.96
C ASP A 100 18.05 -0.22 7.01
N GLU A 101 18.49 0.60 6.09
CA GLU A 101 19.87 1.09 5.98
C GLU A 101 20.36 1.79 7.26
N ASP A 102 19.46 2.50 7.96
CA ASP A 102 19.79 3.25 9.16
C ASP A 102 19.89 2.36 10.42
N ASP A 103 19.54 1.08 10.31
CA ASP A 103 19.52 0.13 11.40
C ASP A 103 20.21 -1.20 11.00
N ASP A 104 21.45 -1.08 10.51
CA ASP A 104 22.30 -2.21 10.10
C ASP A 104 21.63 -3.18 9.12
N TRP A 105 20.80 -2.67 8.21
CA TRP A 105 20.07 -3.47 7.22
C TRP A 105 19.10 -4.49 7.85
N GLU A 106 18.61 -4.21 9.05
CA GLU A 106 17.60 -5.04 9.69
C GLU A 106 16.33 -5.08 8.84
N GLU A 107 15.78 -6.29 8.67
CA GLU A 107 14.52 -6.48 7.96
C GLU A 107 13.36 -5.98 8.81
N LYS A 108 12.56 -5.07 8.25
CA LYS A 108 11.39 -4.48 8.91
C LYS A 108 10.15 -4.61 8.06
N PRO A 109 8.95 -4.70 8.68
CA PRO A 109 7.71 -4.74 7.91
C PRO A 109 7.40 -3.37 7.29
N SER A 110 7.00 -3.37 6.03
CA SER A 110 6.52 -2.19 5.33
C SER A 110 5.07 -1.87 5.67
N ILE A 111 4.25 -2.91 5.88
CA ILE A 111 2.83 -2.74 6.22
C ILE A 111 2.69 -2.39 7.69
N ARG A 112 1.97 -1.31 7.96
CA ARG A 112 1.62 -0.88 9.30
C ARG A 112 0.10 -0.71 9.39
N VAL A 113 -0.54 -1.50 10.23
CA VAL A 113 -1.97 -1.39 10.49
C VAL A 113 -2.20 -0.30 11.53
N VAL A 114 -2.99 0.69 11.17
CA VAL A 114 -3.29 1.85 12.02
C VAL A 114 -4.79 2.04 12.16
N SER A 115 -5.21 2.71 13.23
CA SER A 115 -6.61 3.06 13.42
C SER A 115 -7.02 4.14 12.41
N ARG A 116 -8.33 4.29 12.23
CA ARG A 116 -8.89 5.38 11.39
C ARG A 116 -8.42 6.75 11.88
N ALA A 117 -8.36 6.96 13.19
CA ALA A 117 -7.90 8.21 13.78
C ALA A 117 -6.43 8.47 13.47
N GLU A 118 -5.56 7.47 13.61
CA GLU A 118 -4.14 7.58 13.25
C GLU A 118 -3.97 7.84 11.77
N MET A 119 -4.75 7.17 10.92
CA MET A 119 -4.72 7.38 9.47
C MET A 119 -5.03 8.82 9.10
N ALA A 120 -6.03 9.42 9.75
CA ALA A 120 -6.39 10.83 9.53
C ALA A 120 -5.23 11.77 9.89
N GLU A 121 -4.53 11.50 10.99
CA GLU A 121 -3.36 12.28 11.39
C GLU A 121 -2.21 12.16 10.40
N ILE A 122 -1.96 10.95 9.91
CA ILE A 122 -0.92 10.67 8.91
C ILE A 122 -1.24 11.41 7.61
N MET A 123 -2.50 11.38 7.17
CA MET A 123 -2.95 12.10 5.97
C MET A 123 -2.77 13.60 6.10
N ALA A 124 -3.09 14.16 7.27
CA ALA A 124 -2.96 15.60 7.53
C ALA A 124 -1.51 16.09 7.47
N ASP A 125 -0.53 15.20 7.69
CA ASP A 125 0.89 15.52 7.66
C ASP A 125 1.49 15.46 6.23
N GLN A 126 0.71 15.07 5.24
CA GLN A 126 1.19 14.96 3.86
C GLN A 126 1.10 16.31 3.13
N ASP A 127 2.01 16.55 2.20
CA ASP A 127 1.97 17.72 1.33
C ASP A 127 0.92 17.53 0.22
N VAL A 128 0.82 16.32 -0.32
CA VAL A 128 -0.13 15.96 -1.38
C VAL A 128 -0.77 14.61 -1.06
N VAL A 129 -2.08 14.54 -1.17
CA VAL A 129 -2.84 13.28 -1.07
C VAL A 129 -3.62 13.07 -2.36
N LEU A 130 -3.36 11.94 -3.01
CA LEU A 130 -4.07 11.54 -4.24
C LEU A 130 -4.87 10.28 -3.96
N SER A 131 -6.16 10.28 -4.34
CA SER A 131 -7.08 9.17 -4.09
C SER A 131 -7.41 8.42 -5.39
N PHE A 132 -7.41 7.10 -5.29
CA PHE A 132 -7.72 6.20 -6.41
C PHE A 132 -8.85 5.23 -6.05
#